data_c7dc292779845213b45c1c2a0fdcc7df
#
_entry.id   c7dc292779845213b45c1c2a0fdcc7df
#
_cell.length_a   1.000
_cell.length_b   1.000
_cell.length_c   1.000
_cell.angle_alpha   90.00
_cell.angle_beta   90.00
_cell.angle_gamma   90.00
#
_symmetry.space_group_name_H-M   'P 1'
#
loop_
_entity.id
_entity.type
_entity.pdbx_description
1 polymer ?
#
loop_
_entity_poly.entity_id
_entity_poly.type
_entity_poly.pdbx_seq_one_letter_code
_entity_poly.pdbx_strand_id
1 'polypeptide(L)'
;VVDIILADAKLTPRGSVSDVTLDWASGTDENDFEMTIADPTPAPVRGWWWWIDGTEIGGRIDDMRTTVTSGASEVTWLGRTWTGLLASKIIRPDSGQDYLTVSGRLPDVVKSLVRRIGLDSVLTVDSDDQSTVANWVFKDPRYVDAYTGLRNLLASCGRRLDINTRNNRILLGITPVETIGNTVDSDLVDFKAETKHRTVNHLIGLGEQDLKNRYVSEWYADSRGNVSRKQTLTGVEEVAEIYDYSAAKQQTLDDSTMKRLQELQTGGTVDVTLAESIGERLKVDDIVTASDHNTGLTVTAKVTKRIIKISDGIMTASCEVGQSVVKEAISGR
;
A
#
# COMPACT_ATOMS: atom_id res chain seq x y z
N VAL A 1 20.95 20.90 4.32
CA VAL A 1 20.48 21.30 2.96
C VAL A 1 20.35 20.02 2.16
N VAL A 2 19.23 19.81 1.54
CA VAL A 2 18.94 18.63 0.71
C VAL A 2 19.28 18.98 -0.73
N ASP A 3 20.19 18.22 -1.36
CA ASP A 3 20.54 18.40 -2.77
C ASP A 3 19.72 17.44 -3.64
N ILE A 4 18.98 18.00 -4.58
CA ILE A 4 18.24 17.25 -5.60
C ILE A 4 19.05 17.26 -6.89
N ILE A 5 19.39 16.08 -7.37
CA ILE A 5 20.07 15.89 -8.66
C ILE A 5 19.03 15.93 -9.77
N LEU A 6 19.26 16.75 -10.79
CA LEU A 6 18.49 16.80 -12.02
C LEU A 6 19.23 16.09 -13.15
N ALA A 7 18.55 15.24 -13.89
CA ALA A 7 19.13 14.50 -15.00
C ALA A 7 18.22 14.52 -16.23
N ASP A 8 18.84 14.43 -17.40
CA ASP A 8 18.09 14.37 -18.65
C ASP A 8 17.35 13.04 -18.86
N ALA A 9 16.64 12.92 -19.98
CA ALA A 9 15.86 11.72 -20.32
C ALA A 9 16.70 10.42 -20.42
N LYS A 10 18.03 10.52 -20.46
CA LYS A 10 18.97 9.39 -20.48
C LYS A 10 19.60 9.11 -19.13
N LEU A 11 19.07 9.70 -18.04
CA LEU A 11 19.63 9.63 -16.68
C LEU A 11 21.03 10.22 -16.57
N THR A 12 21.42 11.15 -17.46
CA THR A 12 22.68 11.87 -17.37
C THR A 12 22.49 13.09 -16.47
N PRO A 13 23.21 13.23 -15.35
CA PRO A 13 23.11 14.40 -14.49
C PRO A 13 23.42 15.70 -15.26
N ARG A 14 22.61 16.72 -15.00
CA ARG A 14 22.71 18.05 -15.62
C ARG A 14 23.02 19.15 -14.61
N GLY A 15 22.77 18.89 -13.34
CA GLY A 15 23.02 19.81 -12.24
C GLY A 15 22.32 19.34 -10.97
N SER A 16 22.45 20.13 -9.93
CA SER A 16 21.73 19.95 -8.66
C SER A 16 21.08 21.25 -8.21
N VAL A 17 19.99 21.13 -7.47
CA VAL A 17 19.24 22.23 -6.88
C VAL A 17 18.96 21.92 -5.41
N SER A 18 18.95 22.96 -4.57
CA SER A 18 18.78 22.79 -3.13
C SER A 18 17.64 23.63 -2.55
N ASP A 19 17.23 24.70 -3.25
CA ASP A 19 16.09 25.54 -2.84
C ASP A 19 14.83 25.04 -3.53
N VAL A 20 14.20 24.05 -2.88
CA VAL A 20 13.04 23.36 -3.43
C VAL A 20 11.95 23.21 -2.39
N THR A 21 10.72 23.30 -2.85
CA THR A 21 9.54 22.80 -2.14
C THR A 21 9.11 21.50 -2.81
N LEU A 22 8.97 20.44 -2.04
CA LEU A 22 8.62 19.11 -2.53
C LEU A 22 7.49 18.51 -1.70
N ASP A 23 6.50 17.94 -2.37
CA ASP A 23 5.56 16.98 -1.84
C ASP A 23 5.72 15.69 -2.66
N TRP A 24 6.13 14.60 -1.99
CA TRP A 24 6.43 13.31 -2.62
C TRP A 24 5.73 12.21 -1.85
N ALA A 25 5.01 11.35 -2.56
CA ALA A 25 4.32 10.21 -1.98
C ALA A 25 4.68 8.89 -2.68
N SER A 26 4.73 7.83 -1.90
CA SER A 26 4.88 6.46 -2.38
C SER A 26 4.05 5.52 -1.52
N GLY A 27 3.13 4.79 -2.14
CA GLY A 27 2.22 3.95 -1.37
C GLY A 27 1.21 3.19 -2.20
N THR A 28 0.17 2.71 -1.52
CA THR A 28 -0.86 1.88 -2.13
C THR A 28 -1.71 2.66 -3.13
N ASP A 29 -2.00 3.90 -2.85
CA ASP A 29 -2.96 4.76 -3.56
C ASP A 29 -2.35 6.02 -4.18
N GLU A 30 -1.12 6.37 -3.80
CA GLU A 30 -0.47 7.60 -4.24
C GLU A 30 1.01 7.33 -4.52
N ASN A 31 1.48 7.71 -5.72
CA ASN A 31 2.83 7.40 -6.18
C ASN A 31 3.35 8.50 -7.13
N ASP A 32 3.24 9.75 -6.69
CA ASP A 32 3.59 10.92 -7.48
C ASP A 32 4.29 11.99 -6.64
N PHE A 33 4.63 13.08 -7.26
CA PHE A 33 5.23 14.23 -6.60
C PHE A 33 4.81 15.54 -7.23
N GLU A 34 4.83 16.59 -6.42
CA GLU A 34 4.82 17.99 -6.85
C GLU A 34 6.10 18.69 -6.34
N MET A 35 6.81 19.38 -7.22
CA MET A 35 8.07 20.05 -6.89
C MET A 35 8.12 21.45 -7.46
N THR A 36 8.43 22.44 -6.64
CA THR A 36 8.73 23.82 -7.05
C THR A 36 10.20 24.11 -6.75
N ILE A 37 10.91 24.73 -7.70
CA ILE A 37 12.33 25.09 -7.58
C ILE A 37 12.42 26.60 -7.71
N ALA A 38 13.06 27.28 -6.75
CA ALA A 38 13.12 28.73 -6.72
C ALA A 38 13.94 29.33 -7.89
N ASP A 39 15.09 28.73 -8.20
CA ASP A 39 15.95 29.12 -9.33
C ASP A 39 16.45 27.88 -10.08
N PRO A 40 15.65 27.34 -11.01
CA PRO A 40 15.99 26.13 -11.73
C PRO A 40 17.05 26.40 -12.81
N THR A 41 18.32 26.16 -12.49
CA THR A 41 19.42 26.28 -13.46
C THR A 41 20.26 24.98 -13.50
N PRO A 42 20.10 24.15 -14.55
CA PRO A 42 19.17 24.28 -15.68
C PRO A 42 17.72 23.97 -15.30
N ALA A 43 16.77 24.65 -15.95
CA ALA A 43 15.36 24.36 -15.75
C ALA A 43 15.02 22.95 -16.27
N PRO A 44 14.41 22.08 -15.45
CA PRO A 44 14.04 20.75 -15.92
C PRO A 44 12.90 20.82 -16.92
N VAL A 45 12.86 19.84 -17.82
CA VAL A 45 11.81 19.70 -18.81
C VAL A 45 11.14 18.34 -18.71
N ARG A 46 9.99 18.19 -19.37
CA ARG A 46 9.27 16.93 -19.43
C ARG A 46 10.18 15.78 -19.88
N GLY A 47 10.13 14.67 -19.17
CA GLY A 47 10.92 13.48 -19.42
C GLY A 47 12.26 13.47 -18.69
N TRP A 48 12.61 14.54 -17.99
CA TRP A 48 13.76 14.53 -17.10
C TRP A 48 13.48 13.74 -15.83
N TRP A 49 14.60 13.36 -15.16
CA TRP A 49 14.63 12.63 -13.91
C TRP A 49 15.19 13.51 -12.80
N TRP A 50 14.82 13.18 -11.58
CA TRP A 50 15.39 13.82 -10.42
C TRP A 50 15.45 12.82 -9.25
N TRP A 51 16.38 13.01 -8.34
CA TRP A 51 16.52 12.20 -7.13
C TRP A 51 17.38 12.87 -6.06
N ILE A 52 17.23 12.37 -4.82
CA ILE A 52 18.13 12.61 -3.72
C ILE A 52 19.03 11.38 -3.59
N ASP A 53 20.35 11.54 -3.79
CA ASP A 53 21.28 10.40 -3.84
C ASP A 53 21.32 9.63 -2.51
N GLY A 54 21.42 8.32 -2.57
CA GLY A 54 21.39 7.44 -1.41
C GLY A 54 20.01 7.22 -0.80
N THR A 55 18.93 7.72 -1.43
CA THR A 55 17.57 7.59 -0.92
C THR A 55 16.61 6.96 -1.94
N GLU A 56 15.40 6.68 -1.51
CA GLU A 56 14.29 6.27 -2.38
C GLU A 56 13.56 7.45 -3.05
N ILE A 57 13.90 8.68 -2.65
CA ILE A 57 13.20 9.89 -3.07
C ILE A 57 13.68 10.29 -4.44
N GLY A 58 12.75 10.30 -5.38
CA GLY A 58 13.03 10.69 -6.75
C GLY A 58 11.87 10.32 -7.68
N GLY A 59 12.02 10.68 -8.94
CA GLY A 59 10.96 10.44 -9.91
C GLY A 59 11.26 10.95 -11.32
N ARG A 60 10.24 10.88 -12.14
CA ARG A 60 10.27 11.37 -13.52
C ARG A 60 9.29 12.53 -13.69
N ILE A 61 9.76 13.61 -14.27
CA ILE A 61 8.93 14.76 -14.61
C ILE A 61 8.06 14.43 -15.82
N ASP A 62 6.76 14.38 -15.62
CA ASP A 62 5.79 14.09 -16.65
C ASP A 62 5.05 15.34 -17.12
N ASP A 63 4.78 16.29 -16.20
CA ASP A 63 3.98 17.49 -16.45
C ASP A 63 4.56 18.73 -15.76
N MET A 64 4.02 19.87 -16.11
CA MET A 64 4.37 21.17 -15.54
C MET A 64 3.11 22.01 -15.40
N ARG A 65 2.95 22.63 -14.25
CA ARG A 65 1.91 23.63 -13.96
C ARG A 65 2.56 24.98 -13.80
N THR A 66 2.05 26.00 -14.46
CA THR A 66 2.51 27.40 -14.28
C THR A 66 1.38 28.22 -13.70
N THR A 67 1.64 28.86 -12.58
CA THR A 67 0.71 29.80 -11.94
C THR A 67 1.28 31.21 -12.03
N VAL A 68 0.48 32.15 -12.54
CA VAL A 68 0.88 33.56 -12.63
C VAL A 68 -0.06 34.38 -11.72
N THR A 69 0.53 35.02 -10.70
CA THR A 69 -0.22 35.84 -9.74
C THR A 69 0.49 37.20 -9.61
N SER A 70 -0.24 38.28 -9.89
CA SER A 70 0.29 39.64 -9.79
C SER A 70 1.61 39.89 -10.54
N GLY A 71 1.80 39.22 -11.69
CA GLY A 71 3.01 39.33 -12.50
C GLY A 71 4.18 38.42 -12.07
N ALA A 72 4.08 37.76 -10.95
CA ALA A 72 5.03 36.70 -10.55
C ALA A 72 4.59 35.33 -11.14
N SER A 73 5.54 34.61 -11.68
CA SER A 73 5.33 33.27 -12.24
C SER A 73 5.97 32.22 -11.35
N GLU A 74 5.19 31.23 -10.97
CA GLU A 74 5.65 30.04 -10.26
C GLU A 74 5.46 28.82 -11.14
N VAL A 75 6.47 27.95 -11.19
CA VAL A 75 6.42 26.69 -11.95
C VAL A 75 6.49 25.53 -10.99
N THR A 76 5.49 24.65 -11.07
CA THR A 76 5.47 23.38 -10.35
C THR A 76 5.66 22.24 -11.35
N TRP A 77 6.66 21.41 -11.11
CA TRP A 77 6.88 20.18 -11.85
C TRP A 77 6.19 19.02 -11.16
N LEU A 78 5.48 18.22 -11.94
CA LEU A 78 4.69 17.10 -11.48
C LEU A 78 5.14 15.82 -12.19
N GLY A 79 4.96 14.69 -11.53
CA GLY A 79 5.25 13.43 -12.18
C GLY A 79 5.23 12.23 -11.23
N ARG A 80 5.64 11.10 -11.77
CA ARG A 80 5.61 9.83 -11.07
C ARG A 80 6.90 9.61 -10.29
N THR A 81 6.75 9.08 -9.09
CA THR A 81 7.86 8.53 -8.29
C THR A 81 8.36 7.21 -8.90
N TRP A 82 9.40 6.59 -8.34
CA TRP A 82 9.87 5.28 -8.78
C TRP A 82 8.79 4.21 -8.70
N THR A 83 8.00 4.23 -7.64
CA THR A 83 6.85 3.34 -7.46
C THR A 83 5.72 3.69 -8.43
N GLY A 84 5.53 4.96 -8.76
CA GLY A 84 4.60 5.42 -9.79
C GLY A 84 4.93 4.91 -11.19
N LEU A 85 6.22 4.73 -11.50
CA LEU A 85 6.61 4.07 -12.74
C LEU A 85 6.15 2.62 -12.78
N LEU A 86 6.28 1.89 -11.68
CA LEU A 86 5.79 0.51 -11.55
C LEU A 86 4.27 0.47 -11.56
N ALA A 87 3.59 1.34 -10.82
CA ALA A 87 2.13 1.43 -10.75
C ALA A 87 1.49 1.76 -12.11
N SER A 88 2.22 2.45 -12.99
CA SER A 88 1.75 2.75 -14.35
C SER A 88 1.89 1.59 -15.36
N LYS A 89 2.37 0.43 -14.93
CA LYS A 89 2.55 -0.76 -15.76
C LYS A 89 1.68 -1.90 -15.28
N ILE A 90 1.24 -2.75 -16.18
CA ILE A 90 0.36 -3.88 -15.86
C ILE A 90 1.09 -5.20 -16.06
N ILE A 91 1.11 -6.02 -15.02
CA ILE A 91 1.45 -7.44 -15.10
C ILE A 91 0.24 -8.17 -15.67
N ARG A 92 0.46 -8.92 -16.75
CA ARG A 92 -0.59 -9.66 -17.46
C ARG A 92 -0.12 -11.06 -17.85
N PRO A 93 -1.03 -12.02 -18.04
CA PRO A 93 -0.68 -13.35 -18.55
C PRO A 93 -0.05 -13.30 -19.94
N ASP A 94 0.65 -14.35 -20.31
CA ASP A 94 1.04 -14.59 -21.69
C ASP A 94 -0.18 -14.87 -22.57
N SER A 95 -0.03 -14.65 -23.87
CA SER A 95 -1.10 -14.93 -24.82
C SER A 95 -1.53 -16.40 -24.74
N GLY A 96 -2.83 -16.63 -24.58
CA GLY A 96 -3.39 -17.98 -24.47
C GLY A 96 -3.29 -18.60 -23.08
N GLN A 97 -2.75 -17.90 -22.09
CA GLN A 97 -2.69 -18.38 -20.69
C GLN A 97 -3.75 -17.69 -19.84
N ASP A 98 -4.33 -18.43 -18.90
CA ASP A 98 -5.30 -17.88 -17.96
C ASP A 98 -4.63 -16.95 -16.96
N TYR A 99 -3.46 -17.31 -16.44
CA TYR A 99 -2.72 -16.57 -15.42
C TYR A 99 -1.22 -16.51 -15.73
N LEU A 100 -0.56 -15.50 -15.21
CA LEU A 100 0.89 -15.50 -15.12
C LEU A 100 1.31 -16.25 -13.86
N THR A 101 2.18 -17.25 -14.02
CA THR A 101 2.77 -18.00 -12.92
C THR A 101 4.28 -17.80 -12.93
N VAL A 102 4.87 -17.56 -11.76
CA VAL A 102 6.31 -17.38 -11.60
C VAL A 102 6.87 -18.27 -10.50
N SER A 103 8.11 -18.70 -10.67
CA SER A 103 8.85 -19.53 -9.70
C SER A 103 10.34 -19.19 -9.79
N GLY A 104 11.05 -19.35 -8.69
CA GLY A 104 12.49 -19.16 -8.63
C GLY A 104 12.93 -18.26 -7.46
N ARG A 105 14.19 -17.83 -7.50
CA ARG A 105 14.70 -16.84 -6.53
C ARG A 105 14.01 -15.50 -6.75
N LEU A 106 13.65 -14.84 -5.65
CA LEU A 106 12.92 -13.55 -5.73
C LEU A 106 13.65 -12.49 -6.58
N PRO A 107 14.98 -12.27 -6.46
CA PRO A 107 15.67 -11.30 -7.32
C PRO A 107 15.54 -11.61 -8.81
N ASP A 108 15.62 -12.90 -9.19
CA ASP A 108 15.51 -13.31 -10.58
C ASP A 108 14.08 -13.15 -11.11
N VAL A 109 13.09 -13.47 -10.27
CA VAL A 109 11.67 -13.27 -10.58
C VAL A 109 11.36 -11.80 -10.75
N VAL A 110 11.77 -10.94 -9.81
CA VAL A 110 11.56 -9.47 -9.90
C VAL A 110 12.25 -8.92 -11.13
N LYS A 111 13.49 -9.33 -11.44
CA LYS A 111 14.21 -8.93 -12.66
C LYS A 111 13.46 -9.33 -13.93
N SER A 112 12.90 -10.52 -13.96
CA SER A 112 12.09 -11.00 -15.09
C SER A 112 10.82 -10.15 -15.26
N LEU A 113 10.14 -9.83 -14.16
CA LEU A 113 8.94 -8.98 -14.18
C LEU A 113 9.25 -7.54 -14.60
N VAL A 114 10.34 -6.94 -14.11
CA VAL A 114 10.80 -5.60 -14.50
C VAL A 114 11.09 -5.54 -16.01
N ARG A 115 11.75 -6.57 -16.55
CA ARG A 115 11.97 -6.69 -18.00
C ARG A 115 10.66 -6.87 -18.76
N ARG A 116 9.75 -7.69 -18.25
CA ARG A 116 8.45 -7.96 -18.87
C ARG A 116 7.62 -6.68 -19.05
N ILE A 117 7.69 -5.77 -18.09
CA ILE A 117 6.97 -4.48 -18.14
C ILE A 117 7.77 -3.37 -18.84
N GLY A 118 8.98 -3.67 -19.34
CA GLY A 118 9.82 -2.74 -20.11
C GLY A 118 10.45 -1.63 -19.29
N LEU A 119 10.78 -1.88 -18.03
CA LEU A 119 11.45 -0.92 -17.16
C LEU A 119 12.91 -1.29 -16.83
N ASP A 120 13.45 -2.35 -17.42
CA ASP A 120 14.82 -2.84 -17.17
C ASP A 120 15.92 -1.91 -17.69
N SER A 121 15.60 -0.95 -18.55
CA SER A 121 16.53 0.13 -18.95
C SER A 121 16.66 1.23 -17.91
N VAL A 122 15.73 1.32 -16.95
CA VAL A 122 15.65 2.38 -15.93
C VAL A 122 15.89 1.80 -14.53
N LEU A 123 15.26 0.67 -14.23
CA LEU A 123 15.30 0.03 -12.91
C LEU A 123 16.24 -1.18 -12.95
N THR A 124 17.23 -1.18 -12.07
CA THR A 124 18.15 -2.30 -11.92
C THR A 124 17.83 -3.07 -10.65
N VAL A 125 17.55 -4.36 -10.76
CA VAL A 125 17.39 -5.22 -9.57
C VAL A 125 18.77 -5.52 -8.99
N ASP A 126 18.98 -5.07 -7.75
CA ASP A 126 20.20 -5.21 -6.97
C ASP A 126 19.85 -5.75 -5.57
N SER A 127 19.88 -7.07 -5.45
CA SER A 127 19.54 -7.75 -4.20
C SER A 127 20.23 -9.11 -4.14
N ASP A 128 20.80 -9.43 -3.00
CA ASP A 128 21.40 -10.72 -2.66
C ASP A 128 20.44 -11.63 -1.87
N ASP A 129 19.16 -11.26 -1.75
CA ASP A 129 18.14 -12.07 -1.09
C ASP A 129 18.09 -13.49 -1.70
N GLN A 130 18.05 -14.50 -0.83
CA GLN A 130 18.06 -15.90 -1.23
C GLN A 130 16.67 -16.56 -1.18
N SER A 131 15.65 -15.79 -0.83
CA SER A 131 14.27 -16.29 -0.75
C SER A 131 13.79 -16.76 -2.12
N THR A 132 12.97 -17.79 -2.10
CA THR A 132 12.41 -18.40 -3.30
C THR A 132 10.89 -18.41 -3.24
N VAL A 133 10.28 -18.35 -4.38
CA VAL A 133 8.83 -18.53 -4.54
C VAL A 133 8.56 -19.71 -5.47
N ALA A 134 7.57 -20.52 -5.13
CA ALA A 134 7.14 -21.66 -5.94
C ALA A 134 5.70 -21.44 -6.41
N ASN A 135 5.49 -21.48 -7.73
CA ASN A 135 4.17 -21.41 -8.36
C ASN A 135 3.28 -20.26 -7.89
N TRP A 136 3.86 -19.07 -7.73
CA TRP A 136 3.06 -17.88 -7.47
C TRP A 136 2.23 -17.54 -8.70
N VAL A 137 0.92 -17.45 -8.52
CA VAL A 137 -0.04 -17.16 -9.58
C VAL A 137 -0.62 -15.78 -9.38
N PHE A 138 -0.50 -14.91 -10.38
CA PHE A 138 -1.20 -13.63 -10.41
C PHE A 138 -2.67 -13.86 -10.79
N LYS A 139 -3.48 -14.17 -9.77
CA LYS A 139 -4.86 -14.61 -9.94
C LYS A 139 -5.88 -13.53 -9.57
N ASP A 140 -5.72 -12.88 -8.44
CA ASP A 140 -6.66 -11.92 -7.89
C ASP A 140 -5.96 -10.60 -7.54
N PRO A 141 -6.02 -9.60 -8.44
CA PRO A 141 -6.61 -9.62 -9.77
C PRO A 141 -5.69 -10.25 -10.85
N ARG A 142 -6.29 -10.79 -11.91
CA ARG A 142 -5.58 -11.37 -13.07
C ARG A 142 -4.68 -10.35 -13.79
N TYR A 143 -5.13 -9.12 -13.88
CA TYR A 143 -4.40 -7.96 -14.37
C TYR A 143 -4.15 -7.04 -13.19
N VAL A 144 -2.92 -6.86 -12.82
CA VAL A 144 -2.53 -6.06 -11.66
C VAL A 144 -1.47 -5.05 -12.08
N ASP A 145 -1.51 -3.85 -11.52
CA ASP A 145 -0.40 -2.94 -11.68
C ASP A 145 0.89 -3.56 -11.10
N ALA A 146 2.03 -3.23 -11.69
CA ALA A 146 3.27 -3.91 -11.36
C ALA A 146 3.75 -3.60 -9.94
N TYR A 147 3.44 -2.43 -9.40
CA TYR A 147 3.79 -2.10 -8.03
C TYR A 147 3.05 -2.98 -7.02
N THR A 148 1.72 -3.04 -7.14
CA THR A 148 0.88 -3.92 -6.30
C THR A 148 1.24 -5.39 -6.51
N GLY A 149 1.44 -5.82 -7.75
CA GLY A 149 1.80 -7.20 -8.05
C GLY A 149 3.14 -7.63 -7.45
N LEU A 150 4.16 -6.79 -7.52
CA LEU A 150 5.45 -7.04 -6.89
C LEU A 150 5.36 -7.06 -5.36
N ARG A 151 4.64 -6.10 -4.76
CA ARG A 151 4.43 -6.05 -3.31
C ARG A 151 3.73 -7.31 -2.80
N ASN A 152 2.67 -7.75 -3.45
CA ASN A 152 1.95 -8.98 -3.06
C ASN A 152 2.83 -10.22 -3.17
N LEU A 153 3.60 -10.34 -4.26
CA LEU A 153 4.57 -11.42 -4.44
C LEU A 153 5.61 -11.43 -3.31
N LEU A 154 6.23 -10.29 -3.02
CA LEU A 154 7.27 -10.17 -1.99
C LEU A 154 6.70 -10.40 -0.59
N ALA A 155 5.52 -9.86 -0.29
CA ALA A 155 4.85 -10.05 0.98
C ALA A 155 4.55 -11.53 1.27
N SER A 156 4.25 -12.34 0.25
CA SER A 156 4.04 -13.79 0.41
C SER A 156 5.27 -14.53 0.95
N CYS A 157 6.44 -13.91 0.82
CA CYS A 157 7.72 -14.42 1.33
C CYS A 157 8.25 -13.62 2.53
N GLY A 158 7.43 -12.76 3.13
CA GLY A 158 7.86 -11.88 4.24
C GLY A 158 8.90 -10.83 3.82
N ARG A 159 8.84 -10.41 2.56
CA ARG A 159 9.74 -9.43 1.96
C ARG A 159 8.99 -8.21 1.50
N ARG A 160 9.69 -7.08 1.37
CA ARG A 160 9.21 -5.85 0.76
C ARG A 160 10.16 -5.35 -0.32
N LEU A 161 9.64 -4.49 -1.17
CA LEU A 161 10.42 -3.77 -2.16
C LEU A 161 11.16 -2.62 -1.47
N ASP A 162 12.46 -2.52 -1.74
CA ASP A 162 13.28 -1.38 -1.33
C ASP A 162 13.81 -0.69 -2.59
N ILE A 163 13.69 0.64 -2.64
CA ILE A 163 14.19 1.41 -3.79
C ILE A 163 15.24 2.38 -3.27
N ASN A 164 16.35 2.46 -3.98
CA ASN A 164 17.42 3.37 -3.65
C ASN A 164 18.05 3.91 -4.92
N THR A 165 18.50 5.15 -4.88
CA THR A 165 19.30 5.75 -5.96
C THR A 165 20.75 5.87 -5.53
N ARG A 166 21.65 5.28 -6.29
CA ARG A 166 23.09 5.32 -6.03
C ARG A 166 23.87 5.32 -7.34
N ASN A 167 24.88 6.18 -7.43
CA ASN A 167 25.74 6.29 -8.62
C ASN A 167 24.92 6.47 -9.91
N ASN A 168 23.93 7.33 -9.89
CA ASN A 168 23.02 7.62 -11.00
C ASN A 168 22.25 6.39 -11.50
N ARG A 169 22.00 5.41 -10.65
CA ARG A 169 21.22 4.20 -10.93
C ARG A 169 20.09 4.09 -9.94
N ILE A 170 18.95 3.62 -10.41
CA ILE A 170 17.79 3.33 -9.59
C ILE A 170 17.81 1.83 -9.32
N LEU A 171 18.04 1.48 -8.08
CA LEU A 171 18.24 0.11 -7.61
C LEU A 171 16.97 -0.39 -6.93
N LEU A 172 16.49 -1.55 -7.36
CA LEU A 172 15.42 -2.29 -6.70
C LEU A 172 16.03 -3.38 -5.82
N GLY A 173 15.94 -3.19 -4.52
CA GLY A 173 16.31 -4.16 -3.50
C GLY A 173 15.10 -4.97 -3.03
N ILE A 174 15.38 -6.09 -2.40
CA ILE A 174 14.41 -6.95 -1.70
C ILE A 174 14.91 -7.09 -0.27
N THR A 175 14.14 -6.62 0.68
CA THR A 175 14.49 -6.63 2.10
C THR A 175 13.42 -7.34 2.93
N PRO A 176 13.76 -7.89 4.10
CA PRO A 176 12.76 -8.37 5.04
C PRO A 176 11.77 -7.26 5.41
N VAL A 177 10.53 -7.62 5.64
CA VAL A 177 9.56 -6.73 6.30
C VAL A 177 10.04 -6.50 7.73
N GLU A 178 10.18 -5.23 8.12
CA GLU A 178 10.51 -4.87 9.49
C GLU A 178 9.24 -4.75 10.31
N THR A 179 9.31 -5.20 11.58
CA THR A 179 8.27 -4.94 12.56
C THR A 179 8.84 -3.97 13.58
N ILE A 180 8.26 -2.79 13.65
CA ILE A 180 8.66 -1.73 14.58
C ILE A 180 7.57 -1.55 15.64
N GLY A 181 8.00 -1.30 16.85
CA GLY A 181 7.18 -1.24 18.04
C GLY A 181 7.33 -2.51 18.85
N ASN A 182 7.40 -2.32 20.14
CA ASN A 182 7.46 -3.42 21.09
C ASN A 182 6.13 -3.49 21.81
N THR A 183 5.77 -4.65 22.26
CA THR A 183 4.60 -4.89 23.12
C THR A 183 4.63 -4.11 24.45
N VAL A 184 5.65 -3.29 24.70
CA VAL A 184 5.89 -2.60 25.97
C VAL A 184 6.13 -1.08 25.83
N ASP A 185 6.49 -0.57 24.65
CA ASP A 185 6.81 0.86 24.46
C ASP A 185 5.83 1.52 23.49
N SER A 186 4.80 2.18 24.07
CA SER A 186 3.84 2.97 23.28
C SER A 186 4.34 4.36 22.90
N ASP A 187 5.52 4.79 23.37
CA ASP A 187 6.02 6.16 23.17
C ASP A 187 6.28 6.53 21.70
N LEU A 188 6.31 5.53 20.84
CA LEU A 188 6.57 5.71 19.41
C LEU A 188 5.31 5.56 18.55
N VAL A 189 4.24 4.99 19.08
CA VAL A 189 3.00 4.71 18.35
C VAL A 189 1.81 5.03 19.23
N ASP A 190 1.16 6.13 18.96
CA ASP A 190 -0.13 6.44 19.58
C ASP A 190 -1.24 5.70 18.84
N PHE A 191 -2.13 5.07 19.57
CA PHE A 191 -3.30 4.46 18.95
C PHE A 191 -4.58 4.71 19.74
N LYS A 192 -5.68 4.83 19.02
CA LYS A 192 -7.03 4.80 19.55
C LYS A 192 -7.73 3.58 18.99
N ALA A 193 -7.96 2.59 19.81
CA ALA A 193 -8.66 1.38 19.46
C ALA A 193 -10.09 1.40 20.01
N GLU A 194 -11.06 1.15 19.13
CA GLU A 194 -12.44 0.90 19.51
C GLU A 194 -12.79 -0.54 19.12
N THR A 195 -12.99 -1.39 20.09
CA THR A 195 -13.45 -2.76 19.86
C THR A 195 -14.97 -2.78 19.82
N LYS A 196 -15.52 -3.22 18.71
CA LYS A 196 -16.98 -3.40 18.55
C LYS A 196 -17.33 -4.84 18.86
N HIS A 197 -17.84 -5.10 20.06
CA HIS A 197 -18.31 -6.43 20.45
C HIS A 197 -19.67 -6.82 19.85
N ARG A 198 -20.40 -5.85 19.29
CA ARG A 198 -21.70 -6.09 18.64
C ARG A 198 -21.60 -5.86 17.13
N THR A 199 -20.86 -6.72 16.47
CA THR A 199 -20.86 -6.76 15.01
C THR A 199 -22.08 -7.55 14.51
N VAL A 200 -22.53 -7.24 13.29
CA VAL A 200 -23.55 -8.04 12.62
C VAL A 200 -23.08 -9.48 12.58
N ASN A 201 -23.86 -10.39 13.16
CA ASN A 201 -23.54 -11.82 13.19
C ASN A 201 -24.57 -12.71 12.51
N HIS A 202 -25.64 -12.10 11.97
CA HIS A 202 -26.62 -12.73 11.11
C HIS A 202 -26.87 -11.81 9.90
N LEU A 203 -26.46 -12.22 8.71
CA LEU A 203 -26.67 -11.46 7.49
C LEU A 203 -27.65 -12.18 6.57
N ILE A 204 -28.73 -11.49 6.22
CA ILE A 204 -29.80 -11.98 5.35
C ILE A 204 -29.64 -11.31 3.99
N GLY A 205 -29.09 -12.02 3.02
CA GLY A 205 -28.98 -11.58 1.64
C GLY A 205 -30.32 -11.76 0.90
N LEU A 206 -30.75 -10.73 0.19
CA LEU A 206 -31.97 -10.72 -0.60
C LEU A 206 -31.60 -10.52 -2.08
N GLY A 207 -31.87 -11.51 -2.91
CA GLY A 207 -31.55 -11.53 -4.33
C GLY A 207 -32.72 -11.21 -5.26
N GLU A 208 -32.62 -11.75 -6.47
CA GLU A 208 -33.63 -11.61 -7.53
C GLU A 208 -34.96 -12.21 -7.13
N GLN A 209 -36.00 -11.84 -7.83
CA GLN A 209 -37.41 -12.20 -7.66
C GLN A 209 -38.10 -11.46 -6.49
N ASP A 210 -39.38 -11.71 -6.31
CA ASP A 210 -40.23 -10.99 -5.37
C ASP A 210 -40.99 -11.93 -4.41
N LEU A 211 -41.28 -11.37 -3.26
CA LEU A 211 -42.12 -12.01 -2.23
C LEU A 211 -41.59 -13.41 -1.86
N LYS A 212 -42.46 -14.42 -1.89
CA LYS A 212 -42.11 -15.81 -1.51
C LYS A 212 -41.13 -16.49 -2.46
N ASN A 213 -40.93 -15.95 -3.65
CA ASN A 213 -40.02 -16.50 -4.65
C ASN A 213 -38.64 -15.81 -4.62
N ARG A 214 -38.50 -14.77 -3.83
CA ARG A 214 -37.23 -14.02 -3.71
C ARG A 214 -36.12 -14.94 -3.22
N TYR A 215 -34.97 -14.90 -3.87
CA TYR A 215 -33.83 -15.62 -3.38
C TYR A 215 -33.35 -15.03 -2.05
N VAL A 216 -33.15 -15.91 -1.08
CA VAL A 216 -32.69 -15.54 0.26
C VAL A 216 -31.44 -16.36 0.60
N SER A 217 -30.46 -15.70 1.15
CA SER A 217 -29.20 -16.30 1.61
C SER A 217 -28.92 -15.85 3.03
N GLU A 218 -28.85 -16.78 3.96
CA GLU A 218 -28.58 -16.49 5.37
C GLU A 218 -27.22 -17.02 5.77
N TRP A 219 -26.43 -16.17 6.40
CA TRP A 219 -25.11 -16.49 6.92
C TRP A 219 -24.95 -15.97 8.34
N TYR A 220 -24.19 -16.71 9.13
CA TYR A 220 -24.00 -16.45 10.56
C TYR A 220 -22.53 -16.41 10.92
N ALA A 221 -22.16 -15.54 11.86
CA ALA A 221 -20.84 -15.51 12.48
C ALA A 221 -20.96 -16.02 13.91
N ASP A 222 -19.95 -16.76 14.35
CA ASP A 222 -19.82 -17.16 15.75
C ASP A 222 -19.17 -16.04 16.60
N SER A 223 -19.00 -16.25 17.92
CA SER A 223 -18.36 -15.31 18.83
C SER A 223 -16.89 -15.01 18.49
N ARG A 224 -16.28 -15.76 17.58
CA ARG A 224 -14.90 -15.56 17.09
C ARG A 224 -14.86 -14.91 15.71
N GLY A 225 -16.02 -14.59 15.13
CA GLY A 225 -16.14 -14.05 13.78
C GLY A 225 -16.04 -15.08 12.65
N ASN A 226 -16.05 -16.38 12.93
CA ASN A 226 -16.04 -17.39 11.89
C ASN A 226 -17.41 -17.47 11.23
N VAL A 227 -17.44 -17.27 9.91
CA VAL A 227 -18.67 -17.25 9.12
C VAL A 227 -19.07 -18.67 8.67
N SER A 228 -20.32 -19.03 8.90
CA SER A 228 -20.89 -20.33 8.52
C SER A 228 -22.40 -20.25 8.30
N ARG A 229 -23.01 -21.37 7.87
CA ARG A 229 -24.49 -21.51 7.77
C ARG A 229 -25.16 -21.87 9.10
N LYS A 230 -24.39 -22.05 10.17
CA LYS A 230 -24.92 -22.45 11.46
C LYS A 230 -25.02 -21.25 12.40
N GLN A 231 -26.21 -20.93 12.82
CA GLN A 231 -26.44 -19.93 13.86
C GLN A 231 -25.95 -20.45 15.23
N THR A 232 -25.10 -19.69 15.90
CA THR A 232 -24.59 -20.00 17.24
C THR A 232 -24.94 -18.92 18.26
N LEU A 233 -25.14 -17.70 17.80
CA LEU A 233 -25.54 -16.55 18.62
C LEU A 233 -27.03 -16.29 18.39
N THR A 234 -27.82 -16.29 19.46
CA THR A 234 -29.28 -16.18 19.39
C THR A 234 -29.81 -15.22 20.45
N GLY A 235 -31.05 -14.77 20.32
CA GLY A 235 -31.69 -13.89 21.28
C GLY A 235 -31.00 -12.54 21.38
N VAL A 236 -30.56 -12.14 22.56
CA VAL A 236 -29.92 -10.84 22.80
C VAL A 236 -28.52 -10.72 22.18
N GLU A 237 -27.91 -11.84 21.85
CA GLU A 237 -26.60 -11.89 21.21
C GLU A 237 -26.69 -11.82 19.68
N GLU A 238 -27.88 -11.99 19.12
CA GLU A 238 -28.08 -11.87 17.68
C GLU A 238 -28.14 -10.40 17.25
N VAL A 239 -27.34 -10.06 16.25
CA VAL A 239 -27.37 -8.77 15.54
C VAL A 239 -27.55 -9.05 14.06
N ALA A 240 -28.79 -8.89 13.58
CA ALA A 240 -29.14 -9.17 12.21
C ALA A 240 -29.16 -7.92 11.32
N GLU A 241 -28.73 -8.09 10.06
CA GLU A 241 -28.80 -7.04 9.03
C GLU A 241 -29.28 -7.62 7.70
N ILE A 242 -29.93 -6.80 6.89
CA ILE A 242 -30.36 -7.16 5.55
C ILE A 242 -29.36 -6.64 4.53
N TYR A 243 -28.87 -7.53 3.67
CA TYR A 243 -28.06 -7.21 2.52
C TYR A 243 -28.88 -7.35 1.23
N ASP A 244 -29.38 -6.23 0.70
CA ASP A 244 -30.15 -6.22 -0.52
C ASP A 244 -29.26 -6.21 -1.77
N TYR A 245 -29.27 -7.32 -2.51
CA TYR A 245 -28.59 -7.46 -3.80
C TYR A 245 -29.60 -7.97 -4.83
N SER A 246 -30.62 -7.16 -5.11
CA SER A 246 -31.84 -7.49 -5.87
C SER A 246 -31.60 -8.05 -7.28
N ALA A 247 -30.43 -7.82 -7.88
CA ALA A 247 -30.07 -8.38 -9.19
C ALA A 247 -29.33 -9.73 -9.10
N ALA A 248 -29.02 -10.23 -7.91
CA ALA A 248 -28.22 -11.44 -7.74
C ALA A 248 -29.04 -12.72 -7.84
N LYS A 249 -28.57 -13.67 -8.66
CA LYS A 249 -29.05 -15.06 -8.67
C LYS A 249 -28.50 -15.80 -7.44
N GLN A 250 -29.11 -16.93 -7.10
CA GLN A 250 -28.85 -17.65 -5.84
C GLN A 250 -27.38 -17.87 -5.53
N GLN A 251 -26.57 -18.38 -6.47
CA GLN A 251 -25.15 -18.65 -6.22
C GLN A 251 -24.34 -17.35 -5.97
N THR A 252 -24.58 -16.34 -6.79
CA THR A 252 -23.93 -15.03 -6.62
C THR A 252 -24.32 -14.37 -5.31
N LEU A 253 -25.59 -14.51 -4.92
CA LEU A 253 -26.09 -14.00 -3.65
C LEU A 253 -25.42 -14.70 -2.47
N ASP A 254 -25.29 -16.02 -2.52
CA ASP A 254 -24.63 -16.81 -1.48
C ASP A 254 -23.18 -16.36 -1.25
N ASP A 255 -22.42 -16.28 -2.34
CA ASP A 255 -21.01 -15.88 -2.28
C ASP A 255 -20.84 -14.43 -1.79
N SER A 256 -21.69 -13.53 -2.29
CA SER A 256 -21.63 -12.11 -1.92
C SER A 256 -22.08 -11.87 -0.47
N THR A 257 -23.11 -12.57 0.00
CA THR A 257 -23.60 -12.45 1.38
C THR A 257 -22.55 -12.98 2.36
N MET A 258 -21.93 -14.12 2.06
CA MET A 258 -20.85 -14.68 2.86
C MET A 258 -19.68 -13.70 2.96
N LYS A 259 -19.20 -13.19 1.82
CA LYS A 259 -18.09 -12.25 1.76
C LYS A 259 -18.40 -10.96 2.54
N ARG A 260 -19.61 -10.43 2.35
CA ARG A 260 -20.06 -9.24 3.07
C ARG A 260 -20.08 -9.45 4.59
N LEU A 261 -20.55 -10.60 5.07
CA LEU A 261 -20.51 -10.91 6.50
C LEU A 261 -19.08 -11.05 7.01
N GLN A 262 -18.18 -11.65 6.23
CA GLN A 262 -16.75 -11.70 6.58
C GLN A 262 -16.12 -10.30 6.72
N GLU A 263 -16.47 -9.38 5.82
CA GLU A 263 -16.03 -7.99 5.90
C GLU A 263 -16.55 -7.29 7.16
N LEU A 264 -17.80 -7.57 7.56
CA LEU A 264 -18.42 -7.04 8.77
C LEU A 264 -17.81 -7.61 10.07
N GLN A 265 -17.16 -8.80 10.01
CA GLN A 265 -16.46 -9.38 11.16
C GLN A 265 -15.09 -8.75 11.41
N THR A 266 -14.53 -8.04 10.46
CA THR A 266 -13.31 -7.24 10.69
C THR A 266 -13.66 -6.00 11.53
N GLY A 267 -14.12 -6.25 12.76
CA GLY A 267 -14.75 -5.25 13.58
C GLY A 267 -13.81 -4.55 14.56
N GLY A 268 -13.75 -3.28 14.42
CA GLY A 268 -13.04 -2.31 15.24
C GLY A 268 -12.43 -1.26 14.34
N THR A 269 -12.61 0.00 14.68
CA THR A 269 -11.81 1.06 14.07
C THR A 269 -10.59 1.27 14.95
N VAL A 270 -9.44 1.30 14.33
CA VAL A 270 -8.20 1.63 15.00
C VAL A 270 -7.57 2.79 14.25
N ASP A 271 -7.46 3.90 14.93
CA ASP A 271 -6.69 5.03 14.45
C ASP A 271 -5.28 4.91 15.05
N VAL A 272 -4.29 4.81 14.19
CA VAL A 272 -2.88 4.76 14.58
C VAL A 272 -2.22 6.06 14.12
N THR A 273 -1.62 6.76 15.04
CA THR A 273 -0.78 7.93 14.78
C THR A 273 0.67 7.58 15.08
N LEU A 274 1.55 7.82 14.14
CA LEU A 274 2.98 7.54 14.29
C LEU A 274 3.71 8.81 14.69
N ALA A 275 4.65 8.69 15.64
CA ALA A 275 5.56 9.78 15.95
C ALA A 275 6.45 10.11 14.73
N GLU A 276 6.75 11.38 14.50
CA GLU A 276 7.58 11.83 13.36
C GLU A 276 8.94 11.12 13.32
N SER A 277 9.54 10.86 14.47
CA SER A 277 10.83 10.17 14.58
C SER A 277 10.85 8.75 14.00
N ILE A 278 9.68 8.10 13.90
CA ILE A 278 9.54 6.78 13.28
C ILE A 278 9.35 6.91 11.76
N GLY A 279 8.67 7.96 11.29
CA GLY A 279 8.38 8.17 9.87
C GLY A 279 9.64 8.13 8.99
N GLU A 280 10.79 8.54 9.53
CA GLU A 280 12.08 8.47 8.82
C GLU A 280 12.57 7.04 8.58
N ARG A 281 12.26 6.11 9.49
CA ARG A 281 12.77 4.73 9.46
C ARG A 281 11.83 3.76 8.74
N LEU A 282 10.53 4.03 8.81
CA LEU A 282 9.51 3.16 8.23
C LEU A 282 9.49 3.23 6.70
N LYS A 283 9.29 2.10 6.10
CA LYS A 283 9.07 1.93 4.66
C LYS A 283 7.67 1.36 4.41
N VAL A 284 7.18 1.54 3.21
CA VAL A 284 5.93 0.89 2.78
C VAL A 284 6.07 -0.63 2.93
N ASP A 285 5.03 -1.27 3.44
CA ASP A 285 4.94 -2.68 3.81
C ASP A 285 5.56 -3.07 5.16
N ASP A 286 6.27 -2.19 5.87
CA ASP A 286 6.67 -2.45 7.24
C ASP A 286 5.46 -2.53 8.17
N ILE A 287 5.63 -3.20 9.29
CA ILE A 287 4.59 -3.45 10.28
C ILE A 287 4.89 -2.63 11.53
N VAL A 288 3.89 -1.94 12.03
CA VAL A 288 3.94 -1.27 13.34
C VAL A 288 3.04 -2.01 14.31
N THR A 289 3.53 -2.20 15.52
CA THR A 289 2.78 -2.85 16.60
C THR A 289 2.84 -1.98 17.84
N ALA A 290 1.70 -1.80 18.49
CA ALA A 290 1.58 -1.12 19.77
C ALA A 290 0.70 -1.93 20.72
N SER A 291 0.99 -1.88 22.01
CA SER A 291 0.20 -2.55 23.04
C SER A 291 -0.09 -1.61 24.19
N ASP A 292 -1.31 -1.66 24.68
CA ASP A 292 -1.69 -1.00 25.92
C ASP A 292 -1.61 -1.99 27.09
N HIS A 293 -0.82 -1.63 28.09
CA HIS A 293 -0.56 -2.49 29.25
C HIS A 293 -1.81 -2.68 30.14
N ASN A 294 -2.70 -1.67 30.20
CA ASN A 294 -3.86 -1.71 31.08
C ASN A 294 -4.97 -2.60 30.55
N THR A 295 -5.20 -2.57 29.25
CA THR A 295 -6.26 -3.35 28.58
C THR A 295 -5.74 -4.64 27.96
N GLY A 296 -4.43 -4.78 27.80
CA GLY A 296 -3.82 -5.90 27.07
C GLY A 296 -4.09 -5.88 25.56
N LEU A 297 -4.68 -4.80 25.04
CA LEU A 297 -4.94 -4.66 23.63
C LEU A 297 -3.63 -4.51 22.86
N THR A 298 -3.48 -5.28 21.79
CA THR A 298 -2.37 -5.14 20.86
C THR A 298 -2.92 -4.76 19.49
N VAL A 299 -2.38 -3.69 18.93
CA VAL A 299 -2.71 -3.19 17.60
C VAL A 299 -1.55 -3.47 16.69
N THR A 300 -1.84 -4.03 15.52
CA THR A 300 -0.86 -4.24 14.45
C THR A 300 -1.39 -3.59 13.18
N ALA A 301 -0.59 -2.72 12.59
CA ALA A 301 -0.91 -2.03 11.35
C ALA A 301 0.25 -2.12 10.36
N LYS A 302 -0.09 -2.13 9.07
CA LYS A 302 0.89 -2.16 7.98
C LYS A 302 1.03 -0.76 7.40
N VAL A 303 2.25 -0.30 7.18
CA VAL A 303 2.52 0.97 6.49
C VAL A 303 2.06 0.85 5.03
N THR A 304 1.15 1.73 4.63
CA THR A 304 0.55 1.75 3.30
C THR A 304 1.09 2.87 2.43
N LYS A 305 1.51 3.97 3.04
CA LYS A 305 2.02 5.13 2.30
C LYS A 305 3.12 5.83 3.10
N ARG A 306 4.11 6.33 2.39
CA ARG A 306 5.14 7.21 2.90
C ARG A 306 5.07 8.54 2.17
N ILE A 307 5.12 9.63 2.93
CA ILE A 307 5.03 11.00 2.43
C ILE A 307 6.29 11.75 2.88
N ILE A 308 6.94 12.40 1.94
CA ILE A 308 8.10 13.25 2.18
C ILE A 308 7.75 14.66 1.74
N LYS A 309 7.96 15.61 2.64
CA LYS A 309 7.82 17.03 2.33
C LYS A 309 9.14 17.75 2.57
N ILE A 310 9.48 18.64 1.65
CA ILE A 310 10.60 19.57 1.80
C ILE A 310 10.03 20.97 1.70
N SER A 311 10.28 21.78 2.70
CA SER A 311 9.94 23.21 2.72
C SER A 311 11.01 23.94 3.53
N ASP A 312 11.46 25.10 3.03
CA ASP A 312 12.47 25.93 3.68
C ASP A 312 13.77 25.16 4.02
N GLY A 313 14.15 24.21 3.17
CA GLY A 313 15.33 23.36 3.35
C GLY A 313 15.20 22.28 4.42
N ILE A 314 14.03 22.13 5.04
CA ILE A 314 13.72 21.10 6.04
C ILE A 314 12.96 19.96 5.37
N MET A 315 13.46 18.75 5.54
CA MET A 315 12.78 17.53 5.07
C MET A 315 12.04 16.88 6.24
N THR A 316 10.77 16.59 6.05
CA THR A 316 9.93 15.83 6.98
C THR A 316 9.46 14.55 6.33
N ALA A 317 9.33 13.50 7.12
CA ALA A 317 8.84 12.20 6.67
C ALA A 317 7.67 11.76 7.55
N SER A 318 6.57 11.37 6.91
CA SER A 318 5.42 10.79 7.60
C SER A 318 4.97 9.53 6.89
N CYS A 319 4.25 8.67 7.61
CA CYS A 319 3.70 7.43 7.08
C CYS A 319 2.22 7.32 7.42
N GLU A 320 1.46 6.78 6.48
CA GLU A 320 0.09 6.33 6.73
C GLU A 320 0.08 4.81 6.91
N VAL A 321 -0.81 4.34 7.76
CA VAL A 321 -1.01 2.91 7.99
C VAL A 321 -2.37 2.47 7.47
N GLY A 322 -2.45 1.24 7.01
CA GLY A 322 -3.69 0.62 6.55
C GLY A 322 -4.57 0.13 7.70
N GLN A 323 -5.55 -0.67 7.36
CA GLN A 323 -6.43 -1.28 8.34
C GLN A 323 -5.63 -2.04 9.39
N SER A 324 -5.90 -1.72 10.65
CA SER A 324 -5.22 -2.28 11.80
C SER A 324 -5.96 -3.50 12.31
N VAL A 325 -5.22 -4.51 12.75
CA VAL A 325 -5.78 -5.69 13.42
C VAL A 325 -5.61 -5.52 14.91
N VAL A 326 -6.73 -5.60 15.63
CA VAL A 326 -6.74 -5.61 17.10
C VAL A 326 -6.71 -7.06 17.58
N LYS A 327 -5.80 -7.37 18.46
CA LYS A 327 -5.79 -8.63 19.21
C LYS A 327 -6.02 -8.30 20.68
N GLU A 328 -7.07 -8.88 21.25
CA GLU A 328 -7.28 -8.86 22.71
C GLU A 328 -6.35 -9.90 23.34
N ALA A 329 -5.76 -9.54 24.49
CA ALA A 329 -5.15 -10.55 25.32
C ALA A 329 -6.27 -11.52 25.74
N ILE A 330 -6.12 -12.80 25.40
CA ILE A 330 -7.03 -13.83 25.89
C ILE A 330 -6.89 -13.81 27.43
N SER A 331 -7.83 -13.13 28.09
CA SER A 331 -7.92 -13.19 29.54
C SER A 331 -8.34 -14.60 29.91
N GLY A 332 -7.33 -15.46 30.08
CA GLY A 332 -7.51 -16.71 30.82
C GLY A 332 -7.79 -16.32 32.29
N ARG A 333 -9.04 -16.35 32.68
CA ARG A 333 -9.46 -16.57 34.07
C ARG A 333 -10.31 -17.82 34.08
#